data_f7853a6930c96f78960fe82a099da549
#
_entry.id   f7853a6930c96f78960fe82a099da549
#
_cell.length_a   1.000
_cell.length_b   1.000
_cell.length_c   1.000
_cell.angle_alpha   90.00
_cell.angle_beta   90.00
_cell.angle_gamma   90.00
#
_symmetry.space_group_name_H-M   'P 1'
#
loop_
_entity.id
_entity.type
_entity.pdbx_description
1 polymer ?
#
loop_
_entity_poly.entity_id
_entity_poly.type
_entity_poly.pdbx_seq_one_letter_code
_entity_poly.pdbx_strand_id
1 'polypeptide(L)'
;MANATSFEQWKDAAQTLDALENKSSWKENIASDVYNYDLLSDRLILLKKLKDQNDIEGLYRALREGLHHDLGNMGDIRLYQQCHFGTKTLIENYVTEVCSCLDYVCDNNLNDLTPAKKLDLFKDILLSFGRPALLLSGGASLGVFHIGVVKALWEQGL
;
A
#
# COMPACT_ATOMS: atom_id res chain seq x y z
N MET A 1 23.03 1.29 6.30
CA MET A 1 22.41 1.57 4.97
C MET A 1 23.43 1.59 3.83
N ALA A 2 24.53 2.30 3.96
CA ALA A 2 25.53 2.42 2.86
C ALA A 2 26.14 1.11 2.35
N ASN A 3 26.15 0.04 3.13
CA ASN A 3 26.73 -1.26 2.79
C ASN A 3 25.68 -2.33 2.44
N ALA A 4 24.40 -1.95 2.33
CA ALA A 4 23.36 -2.89 1.95
C ALA A 4 23.51 -3.30 0.48
N THR A 5 23.48 -4.59 0.22
CA THR A 5 23.61 -5.18 -1.14
C THR A 5 22.27 -5.69 -1.68
N SER A 6 21.23 -5.74 -0.81
CA SER A 6 19.85 -6.09 -1.18
C SER A 6 18.86 -5.13 -0.56
N PHE A 7 17.63 -5.13 -1.08
CA PHE A 7 16.54 -4.34 -0.53
C PHE A 7 16.21 -4.72 0.93
N GLU A 8 16.19 -6.01 1.24
CA GLU A 8 15.90 -6.48 2.60
C GLU A 8 16.94 -5.98 3.62
N GLN A 9 18.23 -6.06 3.28
CA GLN A 9 19.28 -5.51 4.14
C GLN A 9 19.16 -4.00 4.34
N TRP A 10 18.78 -3.28 3.29
CA TRP A 10 18.55 -1.84 3.37
C TRP A 10 17.33 -1.53 4.26
N LYS A 11 16.24 -2.27 4.09
CA LYS A 11 15.00 -2.15 4.87
C LYS A 11 15.26 -2.37 6.35
N ASP A 12 15.96 -3.46 6.71
CA ASP A 12 16.30 -3.78 8.11
C ASP A 12 17.13 -2.66 8.74
N ALA A 13 18.11 -2.15 8.00
CA ALA A 13 18.94 -1.04 8.46
C ALA A 13 18.14 0.25 8.62
N ALA A 14 17.20 0.55 7.71
CA ALA A 14 16.33 1.71 7.77
C ALA A 14 15.36 1.63 8.97
N GLN A 15 14.77 0.46 9.20
CA GLN A 15 13.89 0.22 10.36
C GLN A 15 14.67 0.32 11.69
N THR A 16 15.90 -0.19 11.73
CA THR A 16 16.78 -0.05 12.90
C THR A 16 17.07 1.42 13.19
N LEU A 17 17.34 2.21 12.17
CA LEU A 17 17.57 3.65 12.32
C LEU A 17 16.31 4.38 12.77
N ASP A 18 15.16 4.07 12.21
CA ASP A 18 13.86 4.60 12.67
C ASP A 18 13.62 4.32 14.16
N ALA A 19 13.96 3.11 14.62
CA ALA A 19 13.83 2.75 16.03
C ALA A 19 14.79 3.57 16.94
N LEU A 20 16.04 3.75 16.51
CA LEU A 20 17.02 4.56 17.23
C LEU A 20 16.64 6.05 17.29
N GLU A 21 15.98 6.56 16.25
CA GLU A 21 15.50 7.95 16.17
C GLU A 21 14.11 8.15 16.80
N ASN A 22 13.55 7.14 17.48
CA ASN A 22 12.22 7.19 18.10
C ASN A 22 11.07 7.47 17.11
N LYS A 23 11.21 7.10 15.83
CA LYS A 23 10.16 7.29 14.82
C LYS A 23 8.96 6.34 15.02
N SER A 24 9.12 5.28 15.81
CA SER A 24 8.04 4.31 16.09
C SER A 24 6.83 4.98 16.74
N SER A 25 7.02 5.89 17.68
CA SER A 25 5.93 6.63 18.33
C SER A 25 5.14 7.50 17.33
N TRP A 26 5.83 8.09 16.35
CA TRP A 26 5.17 8.84 15.27
C TRP A 26 4.37 7.92 14.35
N LYS A 27 4.89 6.75 14.00
CA LYS A 27 4.19 5.76 13.15
C LYS A 27 2.91 5.25 13.82
N GLU A 28 2.97 4.95 15.11
CA GLU A 28 1.85 4.41 15.90
C GLU A 28 0.76 5.44 16.19
N ASN A 29 1.12 6.71 16.32
CA ASN A 29 0.15 7.77 16.51
C ASN A 29 -0.66 8.00 15.22
N ILE A 30 -1.92 7.57 15.21
CA ILE A 30 -2.81 7.72 14.06
C ILE A 30 -3.19 9.17 13.77
N ALA A 31 -3.26 10.02 14.80
CA ALA A 31 -3.67 11.41 14.65
C ALA A 31 -2.70 12.20 13.77
N SER A 32 -3.24 12.97 12.84
CA SER A 32 -2.46 13.79 11.91
C SER A 32 -3.38 14.84 11.27
N ASP A 33 -2.83 15.99 10.96
CA ASP A 33 -3.47 17.06 10.17
C ASP A 33 -3.22 16.89 8.66
N VAL A 34 -2.41 15.89 8.28
CA VAL A 34 -2.00 15.66 6.90
C VAL A 34 -2.98 14.76 6.16
N TYR A 35 -3.60 13.79 6.85
CA TYR A 35 -4.53 12.84 6.24
C TYR A 35 -5.74 12.60 7.13
N ASN A 36 -6.84 12.14 6.54
CA ASN A 36 -8.08 11.82 7.26
C ASN A 36 -7.99 10.42 7.89
N TYR A 37 -7.46 10.34 9.11
CA TYR A 37 -7.25 9.08 9.83
C TYR A 37 -8.57 8.43 10.28
N ASP A 38 -9.63 9.21 10.52
CA ASP A 38 -10.95 8.67 10.88
C ASP A 38 -11.53 7.89 9.69
N LEU A 39 -11.49 8.48 8.49
CA LEU A 39 -11.94 7.82 7.27
C LEU A 39 -11.18 6.50 7.01
N LEU A 40 -9.85 6.51 7.16
CA LEU A 40 -9.04 5.31 6.98
C LEU A 40 -9.36 4.24 8.02
N SER A 41 -9.53 4.63 9.28
CA SER A 41 -9.88 3.73 10.38
C SER A 41 -11.22 3.05 10.14
N ASP A 42 -12.24 3.84 9.76
CA ASP A 42 -13.58 3.32 9.47
C ASP A 42 -13.55 2.34 8.30
N ARG A 43 -12.81 2.66 7.24
CA ARG A 43 -12.65 1.77 6.07
C ARG A 43 -11.91 0.48 6.43
N LEU A 44 -10.84 0.56 7.22
CA LEU A 44 -10.10 -0.62 7.70
C LEU A 44 -10.99 -1.54 8.54
N ILE A 45 -11.77 -0.96 9.47
CA ILE A 45 -12.71 -1.71 10.32
C ILE A 45 -13.80 -2.37 9.46
N LEU A 46 -14.34 -1.65 8.49
CA LEU A 46 -15.36 -2.17 7.58
C LEU A 46 -14.84 -3.37 6.78
N LEU A 47 -13.65 -3.25 6.15
CA LEU A 47 -13.06 -4.33 5.36
C LEU A 47 -12.81 -5.58 6.19
N LYS A 48 -12.21 -5.43 7.38
CA LYS A 48 -12.01 -6.54 8.33
C LYS A 48 -13.32 -7.21 8.71
N LYS A 49 -14.32 -6.43 9.09
CA LYS A 49 -15.63 -6.94 9.47
C LYS A 49 -16.30 -7.75 8.36
N LEU A 50 -16.33 -7.23 7.14
CA LEU A 50 -16.92 -7.91 5.98
C LEU A 50 -16.20 -9.22 5.67
N LYS A 51 -14.86 -9.23 5.76
CA LYS A 51 -14.04 -10.41 5.56
C LYS A 51 -14.30 -11.46 6.65
N ASP A 52 -14.32 -11.06 7.93
CA ASP A 52 -14.57 -11.97 9.06
C ASP A 52 -15.98 -12.57 9.01
N GLN A 53 -16.96 -11.80 8.51
CA GLN A 53 -18.33 -12.27 8.31
C GLN A 53 -18.52 -13.11 7.04
N ASN A 54 -17.46 -13.27 6.23
CA ASN A 54 -17.54 -13.91 4.92
C ASN A 54 -18.59 -13.26 4.00
N ASP A 55 -18.84 -11.97 4.18
CA ASP A 55 -19.75 -11.19 3.35
C ASP A 55 -19.03 -10.71 2.08
N ILE A 56 -19.01 -11.58 1.09
CA ILE A 56 -18.25 -11.32 -0.15
C ILE A 56 -18.93 -10.29 -1.03
N GLU A 57 -20.24 -10.24 -1.02
CA GLU A 57 -20.95 -9.23 -1.81
C GLU A 57 -20.74 -7.84 -1.19
N GLY A 58 -20.80 -7.73 0.14
CA GLY A 58 -20.45 -6.52 0.86
C GLY A 58 -19.00 -6.10 0.62
N LEU A 59 -18.07 -7.06 0.65
CA LEU A 59 -16.65 -6.82 0.38
C LEU A 59 -16.41 -6.34 -1.07
N TYR A 60 -17.05 -6.99 -2.05
CA TYR A 60 -17.01 -6.57 -3.46
C TYR A 60 -17.47 -5.11 -3.63
N ARG A 61 -18.59 -4.73 -3.01
CA ARG A 61 -19.10 -3.35 -3.08
C ARG A 61 -18.15 -2.37 -2.39
N ALA A 62 -17.68 -2.71 -1.18
CA ALA A 62 -16.77 -1.87 -0.42
C ALA A 62 -15.46 -1.60 -1.16
N LEU A 63 -14.90 -2.63 -1.82
CA LEU A 63 -13.69 -2.49 -2.64
C LEU A 63 -13.97 -1.65 -3.90
N ARG A 64 -15.09 -1.88 -4.59
CA ARG A 64 -15.43 -1.16 -5.81
C ARG A 64 -15.67 0.34 -5.59
N GLU A 65 -16.36 0.68 -4.50
CA GLU A 65 -16.79 2.06 -4.22
C GLU A 65 -15.76 2.86 -3.42
N GLY A 66 -14.93 2.18 -2.64
CA GLY A 66 -14.07 2.82 -1.66
C GLY A 66 -12.58 2.79 -1.94
N LEU A 67 -12.16 2.13 -3.02
CA LEU A 67 -10.75 1.96 -3.29
C LEU A 67 -10.21 3.12 -4.15
N HIS A 68 -9.46 4.02 -3.53
CA HIS A 68 -8.77 5.14 -4.19
C HIS A 68 -7.32 5.17 -3.76
N HIS A 69 -6.39 5.47 -4.69
CA HIS A 69 -4.95 5.52 -4.43
C HIS A 69 -4.56 6.59 -3.39
N ASP A 70 -5.36 7.62 -3.22
CA ASP A 70 -5.14 8.71 -2.28
C ASP A 70 -6.36 8.92 -1.35
N LEU A 71 -6.88 7.82 -0.78
CA LEU A 71 -8.00 7.88 0.13
C LEU A 71 -7.64 8.72 1.36
N GLY A 72 -8.42 9.78 1.61
CA GLY A 72 -8.21 10.65 2.75
C GLY A 72 -6.85 11.36 2.76
N ASN A 73 -6.23 11.55 1.60
CA ASN A 73 -4.90 12.17 1.45
C ASN A 73 -3.76 11.32 2.03
N MET A 74 -3.92 9.98 2.05
CA MET A 74 -2.89 9.05 2.57
C MET A 74 -1.62 9.01 1.72
N GLY A 75 -1.67 9.51 0.47
CA GLY A 75 -0.53 9.60 -0.45
C GLY A 75 0.32 10.88 -0.29
N ASP A 76 0.01 11.75 0.65
CA ASP A 76 0.76 13.00 0.84
C ASP A 76 2.23 12.72 1.16
N ILE A 77 3.13 13.33 0.40
CA ILE A 77 4.58 13.14 0.49
C ILE A 77 5.13 13.38 1.92
N ARG A 78 4.52 14.28 2.69
CA ARG A 78 4.91 14.60 4.06
C ARG A 78 4.81 13.41 4.99
N LEU A 79 3.92 12.45 4.71
CA LEU A 79 3.77 11.21 5.47
C LEU A 79 4.93 10.22 5.24
N TYR A 80 5.59 10.30 4.09
CA TYR A 80 6.67 9.38 3.68
C TYR A 80 8.06 9.98 3.87
N GLN A 81 8.15 11.23 4.32
CA GLN A 81 9.42 11.91 4.61
C GLN A 81 9.80 11.89 6.09
N GLN A 82 8.91 11.40 6.97
CA GLN A 82 9.13 11.44 8.43
C GLN A 82 10.00 10.30 8.95
N CYS A 83 10.09 9.21 8.22
CA CYS A 83 10.85 8.02 8.58
C CYS A 83 11.64 7.51 7.38
N HIS A 84 12.62 6.65 7.65
CA HIS A 84 13.49 6.08 6.62
C HIS A 84 12.81 4.94 5.85
N PHE A 85 11.85 4.27 6.49
CA PHE A 85 11.08 3.19 5.89
C PHE A 85 9.60 3.25 6.29
N GLY A 86 8.72 3.14 5.29
CA GLY A 86 7.28 3.10 5.52
C GLY A 86 6.67 4.45 5.91
N THR A 87 5.53 4.40 6.59
CA THR A 87 4.75 5.58 7.00
C THR A 87 3.94 5.30 8.27
N LYS A 88 2.80 5.94 8.45
CA LYS A 88 1.87 5.68 9.56
C LYS A 88 1.39 4.23 9.53
N THR A 89 1.44 3.56 10.67
CA THR A 89 1.00 2.16 10.83
C THR A 89 -0.46 1.95 10.38
N LEU A 90 -1.32 2.95 10.56
CA LEU A 90 -2.70 2.88 10.08
C LEU A 90 -2.77 2.77 8.56
N ILE A 91 -1.97 3.55 7.83
CA ILE A 91 -1.91 3.52 6.36
C ILE A 91 -1.37 2.17 5.88
N GLU A 92 -0.28 1.69 6.49
CA GLU A 92 0.31 0.38 6.16
C GLU A 92 -0.68 -0.77 6.39
N ASN A 93 -1.38 -0.75 7.53
CA ASN A 93 -2.41 -1.74 7.85
C ASN A 93 -3.59 -1.68 6.87
N TYR A 94 -4.03 -0.48 6.48
CA TYR A 94 -5.10 -0.32 5.50
C TYR A 94 -4.71 -0.90 4.15
N VAL A 95 -3.53 -0.57 3.63
CA VAL A 95 -3.03 -1.10 2.35
C VAL A 95 -2.90 -2.63 2.41
N THR A 96 -2.33 -3.16 3.49
CA THR A 96 -2.19 -4.62 3.69
C THR A 96 -3.55 -5.31 3.71
N GLU A 97 -4.54 -4.74 4.42
CA GLU A 97 -5.88 -5.32 4.48
C GLU A 97 -6.59 -5.26 3.11
N VAL A 98 -6.44 -4.15 2.37
CA VAL A 98 -6.96 -4.06 1.00
C VAL A 98 -6.40 -5.17 0.12
N CYS A 99 -5.08 -5.37 0.11
CA CYS A 99 -4.44 -6.45 -0.65
C CYS A 99 -4.99 -7.81 -0.22
N SER A 100 -5.08 -8.06 1.08
CA SER A 100 -5.63 -9.31 1.62
C SER A 100 -7.10 -9.53 1.25
N CYS A 101 -7.91 -8.47 1.16
CA CYS A 101 -9.29 -8.55 0.70
C CYS A 101 -9.39 -8.83 -0.80
N LEU A 102 -8.50 -8.27 -1.61
CA LEU A 102 -8.43 -8.53 -3.05
C LEU A 102 -8.03 -9.99 -3.32
N ASP A 103 -7.02 -10.50 -2.63
CA ASP A 103 -6.61 -11.91 -2.70
C ASP A 103 -7.77 -12.83 -2.27
N TYR A 104 -8.44 -12.47 -1.16
CA TYR A 104 -9.59 -13.23 -0.67
C TYR A 104 -10.73 -13.30 -1.70
N VAL A 105 -11.07 -12.18 -2.37
CA VAL A 105 -12.07 -12.16 -3.45
C VAL A 105 -11.59 -12.96 -4.67
N CYS A 106 -10.29 -12.91 -4.98
CA CYS A 106 -9.70 -13.63 -6.11
C CYS A 106 -9.80 -15.15 -5.92
N ASP A 107 -9.37 -15.64 -4.76
CA ASP A 107 -9.17 -17.07 -4.50
C ASP A 107 -10.47 -17.81 -4.17
N ASN A 108 -11.45 -17.12 -3.58
CA ASN A 108 -12.71 -17.76 -3.23
C ASN A 108 -13.63 -17.94 -4.44
N ASN A 109 -13.85 -19.22 -4.81
CA ASN A 109 -14.83 -19.63 -5.82
C ASN A 109 -16.23 -19.69 -5.20
N LEU A 110 -16.90 -18.55 -5.11
CA LEU A 110 -18.24 -18.47 -4.58
C LEU A 110 -19.27 -18.47 -5.69
N ASN A 111 -20.39 -19.17 -5.44
CA ASN A 111 -21.46 -19.33 -6.41
C ASN A 111 -22.05 -17.98 -6.90
N ASP A 112 -21.86 -16.90 -6.11
CA ASP A 112 -22.41 -15.57 -6.41
C ASP A 112 -21.44 -14.65 -7.14
N LEU A 113 -20.14 -14.95 -7.16
CA LEU A 113 -19.11 -14.14 -7.78
C LEU A 113 -18.51 -14.83 -9.01
N THR A 114 -19.17 -14.64 -10.15
CA THR A 114 -18.71 -15.20 -11.43
C THR A 114 -17.33 -14.64 -11.81
N PRO A 115 -16.51 -15.39 -12.58
CA PRO A 115 -15.23 -14.88 -13.10
C PRO A 115 -15.36 -13.55 -13.84
N ALA A 116 -16.47 -13.31 -14.51
CA ALA A 116 -16.76 -12.04 -15.19
C ALA A 116 -16.89 -10.89 -14.19
N LYS A 117 -17.65 -11.09 -13.09
CA LYS A 117 -17.79 -10.07 -12.03
C LYS A 117 -16.44 -9.75 -11.36
N LYS A 118 -15.60 -10.76 -11.11
CA LYS A 118 -14.25 -10.55 -10.59
C LYS A 118 -13.40 -9.71 -11.53
N LEU A 119 -13.42 -10.06 -12.83
CA LEU A 119 -12.69 -9.31 -13.84
C LEU A 119 -13.15 -7.85 -13.94
N ASP A 120 -14.44 -7.59 -13.83
CA ASP A 120 -14.99 -6.24 -13.86
C ASP A 120 -14.56 -5.45 -12.61
N LEU A 121 -14.54 -6.08 -11.41
CA LEU A 121 -14.00 -5.47 -10.20
C LEU A 121 -12.55 -5.01 -10.40
N PHE A 122 -11.69 -5.91 -10.90
CA PHE A 122 -10.28 -5.57 -11.11
C PHE A 122 -10.09 -4.49 -12.17
N LYS A 123 -10.92 -4.45 -13.21
CA LYS A 123 -10.90 -3.34 -14.19
C LYS A 123 -11.29 -2.00 -13.54
N ASP A 124 -12.35 -1.99 -12.74
CA ASP A 124 -12.80 -0.78 -12.05
C ASP A 124 -11.73 -0.28 -11.06
N ILE A 125 -11.09 -1.19 -10.32
CA ILE A 125 -9.98 -0.89 -9.41
C ILE A 125 -8.79 -0.30 -10.18
N LEU A 126 -8.39 -0.90 -11.30
CA LEU A 126 -7.31 -0.39 -12.14
C LEU A 126 -7.61 1.01 -12.70
N LEU A 127 -8.88 1.31 -12.97
CA LEU A 127 -9.28 2.66 -13.39
C LEU A 127 -9.21 3.66 -12.25
N SER A 128 -9.60 3.27 -11.03
CA SER A 128 -9.58 4.14 -9.84
C SER A 128 -8.17 4.39 -9.30
N PHE A 129 -7.32 3.38 -9.31
CA PHE A 129 -5.91 3.49 -8.90
C PHE A 129 -5.02 4.12 -9.96
N GLY A 130 -5.41 4.02 -11.23
CA GLY A 130 -4.56 4.39 -12.34
C GLY A 130 -3.48 3.34 -12.62
N ARG A 131 -2.56 3.70 -13.51
CA ARG A 131 -1.40 2.87 -13.86
C ARG A 131 -0.14 3.63 -13.49
N PRO A 132 0.61 3.19 -12.47
CA PRO A 132 1.88 3.82 -12.15
C PRO A 132 2.84 3.64 -13.32
N ALA A 133 3.64 4.67 -13.59
CA ALA A 133 4.68 4.62 -14.59
C ALA A 133 6.01 5.09 -13.97
N LEU A 134 7.05 4.29 -14.13
CA LEU A 134 8.40 4.68 -13.73
C LEU A 134 9.03 5.49 -14.87
N LEU A 135 9.27 6.78 -14.61
CA LEU A 135 9.96 7.64 -15.56
C LEU A 135 11.42 7.77 -15.13
N LEU A 136 12.32 7.29 -15.98
CA LEU A 136 13.76 7.38 -15.77
C LEU A 136 14.31 8.54 -16.62
N SER A 137 14.88 9.55 -15.96
CA SER A 137 15.48 10.69 -16.63
C SER A 137 16.83 10.31 -17.27
N GLY A 138 17.17 10.92 -18.39
CA GLY A 138 18.53 10.83 -18.94
C GLY A 138 19.53 11.54 -18.01
N GLY A 139 20.77 11.05 -17.94
CA GLY A 139 21.76 11.65 -17.04
C GLY A 139 23.18 11.14 -17.26
N ALA A 140 23.49 10.59 -18.42
CA ALA A 140 24.81 10.00 -18.74
C ALA A 140 25.29 9.07 -17.60
N SER A 141 26.42 9.39 -16.95
CA SER A 141 26.97 8.59 -15.84
C SER A 141 26.05 8.54 -14.61
N LEU A 142 25.17 9.53 -14.40
CA LEU A 142 24.18 9.52 -13.31
C LEU A 142 23.06 8.52 -13.54
N GLY A 143 22.85 8.06 -14.78
CA GLY A 143 21.88 7.02 -15.11
C GLY A 143 22.13 5.68 -14.38
N VAL A 144 23.34 5.43 -13.86
CA VAL A 144 23.62 4.23 -13.06
C VAL A 144 22.81 4.15 -11.77
N PHE A 145 22.34 5.28 -11.21
CA PHE A 145 21.45 5.27 -10.06
C PHE A 145 20.11 4.61 -10.35
N HIS A 146 19.64 4.68 -11.60
CA HIS A 146 18.40 4.03 -12.03
C HIS A 146 18.49 2.50 -11.96
N ILE A 147 19.69 1.94 -12.11
CA ILE A 147 19.93 0.49 -11.97
C ILE A 147 19.58 0.03 -10.55
N GLY A 148 19.94 0.82 -9.53
CA GLY A 148 19.57 0.54 -8.14
C GLY A 148 18.06 0.57 -7.92
N VAL A 149 17.36 1.54 -8.52
CA VAL A 149 15.90 1.64 -8.45
C VAL A 149 15.24 0.43 -9.11
N VAL A 150 15.65 0.09 -10.34
CA VAL A 150 15.12 -1.08 -11.07
C VAL A 150 15.41 -2.38 -10.32
N LYS A 151 16.61 -2.53 -9.75
CA LYS A 151 16.95 -3.70 -8.94
C LYS A 151 16.05 -3.84 -7.72
N ALA A 152 15.81 -2.75 -6.98
CA ALA A 152 14.96 -2.75 -5.81
C ALA A 152 13.51 -3.13 -6.16
N LEU A 153 12.97 -2.59 -7.26
CA LEU A 153 11.64 -2.95 -7.76
C LEU A 153 11.56 -4.42 -8.16
N TRP A 154 12.55 -4.92 -8.88
CA TRP A 154 12.63 -6.33 -9.25
C TRP A 154 12.65 -7.25 -8.03
N GLU A 155 13.45 -6.94 -7.01
CA GLU A 155 13.53 -7.73 -5.77
C GLU A 155 12.19 -7.76 -5.02
N GLN A 156 11.30 -6.80 -5.27
CA GLN A 156 9.94 -6.76 -4.72
C GLN A 156 8.88 -7.38 -5.65
N GLY A 157 9.28 -7.93 -6.80
CA GLY A 157 8.35 -8.57 -7.74
C GLY A 157 7.54 -7.60 -8.60
N LEU A 158 7.99 -6.35 -8.74
CA LEU A 158 7.36 -5.29 -9.53
C LEU A 158 8.03 -5.11 -10.89
#